data_8b4fab69e67a81827f9c435c0b909dc8
#
_entry.id   8b4fab69e67a81827f9c435c0b909dc8
#
_cell.length_a   1.000
_cell.length_b   1.000
_cell.length_c   1.000
_cell.angle_alpha   90.00
_cell.angle_beta   90.00
_cell.angle_gamma   90.00
#
_symmetry.space_group_name_H-M   'P 1'
#
loop_
_entity.id
_entity.type
_entity.pdbx_description
1 polymer ?
#
loop_
_entity_poly.entity_id
_entity_poly.type
_entity_poly.pdbx_seq_one_letter_code
_entity_poly.pdbx_strand_id
1 'polypeptide(L)'
;VNRIKQLRKEKKLSIVDVAEHMGVQKLNVLKWEHGTHEIKGSNAKKLAEYFNVSIPYLLGYDTLTDLIAKINEWAISHGLDKGNPKIEWMKVTEEVGEIRDVFLKPNDFDDPELALKDAIGDSIVTLVVLCLQLGYDVEECLKIAYNNIKDRKGIMIDDNFVKTR
;
A
#
# COMPACT_ATOMS: atom_id res chain seq x y z
N VAL A 1 -1.26 -3.47 -15.20
CA VAL A 1 -0.24 -3.31 -16.28
C VAL A 1 1.09 -3.05 -15.59
N ASN A 2 2.15 -3.81 -15.93
CA ASN A 2 3.46 -3.62 -15.30
C ASN A 2 4.10 -2.26 -15.66
N ARG A 3 5.08 -1.83 -14.85
CA ARG A 3 5.73 -0.51 -14.98
C ARG A 3 7.08 -0.54 -15.76
N ILE A 4 7.41 -1.63 -16.46
CA ILE A 4 8.71 -1.77 -17.15
C ILE A 4 8.92 -0.64 -18.15
N LYS A 5 7.91 -0.35 -19.01
CA LYS A 5 8.00 0.70 -20.02
C LYS A 5 8.17 2.09 -19.40
N GLN A 6 7.47 2.34 -18.30
CA GLN A 6 7.56 3.59 -17.55
C GLN A 6 8.96 3.76 -16.97
N LEU A 7 9.44 2.79 -16.19
CA LEU A 7 10.75 2.81 -15.53
C LEU A 7 11.91 2.94 -16.52
N ARG A 8 11.82 2.22 -17.66
CA ARG A 8 12.79 2.34 -18.73
C ARG A 8 12.88 3.76 -19.28
N LYS A 9 11.73 4.38 -19.53
CA LYS A 9 11.66 5.76 -20.05
C LYS A 9 12.18 6.77 -19.04
N GLU A 10 11.85 6.64 -17.78
CA GLU A 10 12.32 7.51 -16.67
C GLU A 10 13.86 7.46 -16.58
N LYS A 11 14.44 6.28 -16.74
CA LYS A 11 15.90 6.10 -16.76
C LYS A 11 16.53 6.40 -18.12
N LYS A 12 15.76 6.86 -19.12
CA LYS A 12 16.22 7.18 -20.48
C LYS A 12 16.92 6.00 -21.19
N LEU A 13 16.52 4.76 -20.88
CA LEU A 13 17.07 3.55 -21.45
C LEU A 13 16.31 3.16 -22.73
N SER A 14 17.04 2.56 -23.68
CA SER A 14 16.44 1.91 -24.84
C SER A 14 15.96 0.50 -24.49
N ILE A 15 15.11 -0.09 -25.35
CA ILE A 15 14.70 -1.50 -25.19
C ILE A 15 15.92 -2.43 -25.33
N VAL A 16 16.91 -2.02 -26.10
CA VAL A 16 18.15 -2.79 -26.33
C VAL A 16 18.96 -2.85 -25.04
N ASP A 17 19.12 -1.72 -24.33
CA ASP A 17 19.88 -1.65 -23.08
C ASP A 17 19.28 -2.61 -22.04
N VAL A 18 17.94 -2.63 -21.92
CA VAL A 18 17.25 -3.55 -21.01
C VAL A 18 17.42 -5.00 -21.45
N ALA A 19 17.34 -5.29 -22.75
CA ALA A 19 17.48 -6.63 -23.29
C ALA A 19 18.91 -7.19 -23.08
N GLU A 20 19.92 -6.37 -23.30
CA GLU A 20 21.34 -6.71 -23.06
C GLU A 20 21.59 -6.99 -21.58
N HIS A 21 21.14 -6.09 -20.68
CA HIS A 21 21.28 -6.29 -19.24
C HIS A 21 20.61 -7.58 -18.77
N MET A 22 19.45 -7.89 -19.31
CA MET A 22 18.68 -9.08 -18.96
C MET A 22 19.20 -10.36 -19.61
N GLY A 23 20.08 -10.27 -20.63
CA GLY A 23 20.54 -11.41 -21.42
C GLY A 23 19.40 -12.07 -22.24
N VAL A 24 18.46 -11.27 -22.75
CA VAL A 24 17.30 -11.74 -23.51
C VAL A 24 17.19 -11.02 -24.87
N GLN A 25 16.35 -11.56 -25.74
CA GLN A 25 16.05 -10.89 -27.01
C GLN A 25 15.17 -9.65 -26.78
N LYS A 26 15.41 -8.59 -27.54
CA LYS A 26 14.61 -7.35 -27.58
C LYS A 26 13.09 -7.60 -27.63
N LEU A 27 12.67 -8.64 -28.37
CA LEU A 27 11.27 -9.01 -28.48
C LEU A 27 10.66 -9.44 -27.13
N ASN A 28 11.44 -10.05 -26.24
CA ASN A 28 10.96 -10.44 -24.91
C ASN A 28 10.66 -9.22 -24.05
N VAL A 29 11.51 -8.19 -24.08
CA VAL A 29 11.29 -6.95 -23.37
C VAL A 29 10.03 -6.25 -23.89
N LEU A 30 9.85 -6.19 -25.22
CA LEU A 30 8.62 -5.65 -25.82
C LEU A 30 7.36 -6.40 -25.36
N LYS A 31 7.40 -7.74 -25.35
CA LYS A 31 6.28 -8.56 -24.89
C LYS A 31 5.96 -8.32 -23.42
N TRP A 32 6.99 -8.14 -22.57
CA TRP A 32 6.79 -7.78 -21.17
C TRP A 32 6.16 -6.39 -21.04
N GLU A 33 6.69 -5.38 -21.73
CA GLU A 33 6.15 -4.01 -21.68
C GLU A 33 4.68 -3.93 -22.12
N HIS A 34 4.26 -4.77 -23.05
CA HIS A 34 2.88 -4.83 -23.55
C HIS A 34 1.99 -5.79 -22.75
N GLY A 35 2.55 -6.52 -21.77
CA GLY A 35 1.79 -7.49 -20.96
C GLY A 35 1.33 -8.74 -21.74
N THR A 36 1.87 -8.97 -22.95
CA THR A 36 1.51 -10.12 -23.78
C THR A 36 2.21 -11.42 -23.36
N HIS A 37 3.22 -11.31 -22.48
CA HIS A 37 3.91 -12.43 -21.85
C HIS A 37 4.11 -12.14 -20.38
N GLU A 38 3.83 -13.16 -19.57
CA GLU A 38 4.09 -13.11 -18.14
C GLU A 38 5.59 -13.04 -17.85
N ILE A 39 5.94 -12.24 -16.84
CA ILE A 39 7.33 -12.09 -16.39
C ILE A 39 7.59 -13.16 -15.34
N LYS A 40 8.38 -14.18 -15.67
CA LYS A 40 8.77 -15.22 -14.70
C LYS A 40 9.50 -14.60 -13.51
N GLY A 41 9.32 -15.20 -12.32
CA GLY A 41 9.86 -14.66 -11.06
C GLY A 41 11.35 -14.31 -11.08
N SER A 42 12.19 -15.11 -11.74
CA SER A 42 13.62 -14.82 -11.90
C SER A 42 13.90 -13.56 -12.73
N ASN A 43 13.12 -13.33 -13.78
CA ASN A 43 13.23 -12.12 -14.60
C ASN A 43 12.64 -10.91 -13.89
N ALA A 44 11.53 -11.07 -13.16
CA ALA A 44 10.96 -10.01 -12.35
C ALA A 44 11.95 -9.52 -11.28
N LYS A 45 12.66 -10.45 -10.62
CA LYS A 45 13.71 -10.10 -9.65
C LYS A 45 14.84 -9.30 -10.29
N LYS A 46 15.41 -9.78 -11.40
CA LYS A 46 16.52 -9.09 -12.12
C LYS A 46 16.10 -7.70 -12.63
N LEU A 47 14.88 -7.58 -13.18
CA LEU A 47 14.35 -6.28 -13.63
C LEU A 47 14.13 -5.32 -12.46
N ALA A 48 13.59 -5.80 -11.34
CA ALA A 48 13.38 -5.00 -10.15
C ALA A 48 14.72 -4.48 -9.58
N GLU A 49 15.75 -5.32 -9.51
CA GLU A 49 17.12 -4.95 -9.12
C GLU A 49 17.71 -3.92 -10.10
N TYR A 50 17.56 -4.13 -11.40
CA TYR A 50 18.07 -3.22 -12.44
C TYR A 50 17.42 -1.84 -12.38
N PHE A 51 16.12 -1.80 -12.16
CA PHE A 51 15.38 -0.55 -12.02
C PHE A 51 15.46 0.06 -10.62
N ASN A 52 16.00 -0.66 -9.63
CA ASN A 52 16.05 -0.30 -8.21
C ASN A 52 14.65 -0.03 -7.63
N VAL A 53 13.75 -0.98 -7.84
CA VAL A 53 12.37 -0.95 -7.33
C VAL A 53 12.00 -2.31 -6.74
N SER A 54 10.89 -2.38 -6.00
CA SER A 54 10.35 -3.67 -5.54
C SER A 54 9.70 -4.47 -6.68
N ILE A 55 9.68 -5.81 -6.56
CA ILE A 55 9.00 -6.67 -7.55
C ILE A 55 7.50 -6.33 -7.66
N PRO A 56 6.74 -6.13 -6.58
CA PRO A 56 5.35 -5.71 -6.69
C PRO A 56 5.19 -4.40 -7.47
N TYR A 57 6.01 -3.40 -7.18
CA TYR A 57 5.98 -2.14 -7.91
C TYR A 57 6.24 -2.31 -9.41
N LEU A 58 7.28 -3.08 -9.77
CA LEU A 58 7.60 -3.41 -11.16
C LEU A 58 6.42 -4.06 -11.89
N LEU A 59 5.75 -5.00 -11.21
CA LEU A 59 4.61 -5.74 -11.77
C LEU A 59 3.31 -4.92 -11.84
N GLY A 60 3.32 -3.68 -11.35
CA GLY A 60 2.20 -2.77 -11.43
C GLY A 60 1.26 -2.83 -10.23
N TYR A 61 1.64 -3.51 -9.17
CA TYR A 61 0.95 -3.44 -7.88
C TYR A 61 1.39 -2.17 -7.15
N ASP A 62 0.44 -1.50 -6.53
CA ASP A 62 0.75 -0.39 -5.66
C ASP A 62 1.36 -0.92 -4.36
N THR A 63 2.39 -0.25 -3.87
CA THR A 63 2.89 -0.45 -2.51
C THR A 63 2.01 0.34 -1.53
N LEU A 64 2.15 0.07 -0.23
CA LEU A 64 1.45 0.89 0.78
C LEU A 64 1.82 2.37 0.66
N THR A 65 3.10 2.68 0.43
CA THR A 65 3.58 4.05 0.18
C THR A 65 2.89 4.68 -1.03
N ASP A 66 2.74 3.93 -2.14
CA ASP A 66 2.03 4.43 -3.33
C ASP A 66 0.55 4.74 -3.02
N LEU A 67 -0.11 3.88 -2.24
CA LEU A 67 -1.51 4.08 -1.84
C LEU A 67 -1.65 5.29 -0.93
N ILE A 68 -0.76 5.46 0.05
CA ILE A 68 -0.73 6.64 0.93
C ILE A 68 -0.55 7.92 0.10
N ALA A 69 0.37 7.93 -0.88
CA ALA A 69 0.56 9.07 -1.77
C ALA A 69 -0.70 9.40 -2.57
N LYS A 70 -1.39 8.40 -3.13
CA LYS A 70 -2.64 8.58 -3.87
C LYS A 70 -3.77 9.11 -2.98
N ILE A 71 -3.88 8.61 -1.74
CA ILE A 71 -4.87 9.11 -0.76
C ILE A 71 -4.59 10.58 -0.45
N ASN A 72 -3.33 10.96 -0.22
CA ASN A 72 -2.95 12.34 0.03
C ASN A 72 -3.28 13.25 -1.16
N GLU A 73 -2.95 12.85 -2.39
CA GLU A 73 -3.28 13.59 -3.61
C GLU A 73 -4.80 13.78 -3.75
N TRP A 74 -5.58 12.72 -3.52
CA TRP A 74 -7.03 12.77 -3.52
C TRP A 74 -7.56 13.72 -2.44
N ALA A 75 -7.08 13.62 -1.20
CA ALA A 75 -7.49 14.47 -0.09
C ALA A 75 -7.19 15.96 -0.37
N ILE A 76 -6.01 16.27 -0.89
CA ILE A 76 -5.62 17.63 -1.29
C ILE A 76 -6.52 18.16 -2.40
N SER A 77 -6.81 17.34 -3.42
CA SER A 77 -7.68 17.75 -4.53
C SER A 77 -9.11 18.09 -4.10
N HIS A 78 -9.55 17.54 -2.97
CA HIS A 78 -10.86 17.80 -2.36
C HIS A 78 -10.80 18.82 -1.20
N GLY A 79 -9.62 19.39 -0.91
CA GLY A 79 -9.45 20.39 0.13
C GLY A 79 -9.48 19.84 1.57
N LEU A 80 -9.40 18.51 1.73
CA LEU A 80 -9.42 17.86 3.05
C LEU A 80 -8.17 18.17 3.87
N ASP A 81 -7.05 18.47 3.22
CA ASP A 81 -5.79 18.91 3.85
C ASP A 81 -5.95 20.16 4.74
N LYS A 82 -6.98 20.98 4.45
CA LYS A 82 -7.32 22.20 5.20
C LYS A 82 -8.42 21.98 6.25
N GLY A 83 -8.84 20.73 6.41
CA GLY A 83 -9.88 20.36 7.35
C GLY A 83 -9.45 20.52 8.81
N ASN A 84 -10.42 20.41 9.71
CA ASN A 84 -10.16 20.45 11.16
C ASN A 84 -9.85 19.03 11.67
N PRO A 85 -8.64 18.75 12.18
CA PRO A 85 -8.26 17.43 12.67
C PRO A 85 -9.17 16.87 13.76
N LYS A 86 -9.85 17.74 14.55
CA LYS A 86 -10.81 17.30 15.56
C LYS A 86 -12.11 16.76 14.96
N ILE A 87 -12.49 17.24 13.76
CA ILE A 87 -13.62 16.72 13.01
C ILE A 87 -13.20 15.42 12.31
N GLU A 88 -12.01 15.38 11.74
CA GLU A 88 -11.46 14.17 11.10
C GLU A 88 -11.34 13.01 12.10
N TRP A 89 -10.94 13.30 13.34
CA TRP A 89 -10.95 12.32 14.42
C TRP A 89 -12.33 11.67 14.63
N MET A 90 -13.42 12.42 14.48
CA MET A 90 -14.78 11.88 14.58
C MET A 90 -15.05 10.91 13.43
N LYS A 91 -14.55 11.19 12.22
CA LYS A 91 -14.63 10.28 11.07
C LYS A 91 -13.88 8.98 11.34
N VAL A 92 -12.65 9.06 11.86
CA VAL A 92 -11.91 7.85 12.25
C VAL A 92 -12.74 6.96 13.19
N THR A 93 -13.44 7.55 14.17
CA THR A 93 -14.27 6.77 15.11
C THR A 93 -15.52 6.19 14.47
N GLU A 94 -16.09 6.86 13.45
CA GLU A 94 -17.21 6.38 12.65
C GLU A 94 -16.78 5.12 11.86
N GLU A 95 -15.71 5.19 11.10
CA GLU A 95 -15.19 4.08 10.29
C GLU A 95 -14.77 2.86 11.14
N VAL A 96 -14.13 3.10 12.28
CA VAL A 96 -13.82 2.01 13.24
C VAL A 96 -15.11 1.39 13.80
N GLY A 97 -16.17 2.18 13.93
CA GLY A 97 -17.51 1.70 14.31
C GLY A 97 -18.10 0.77 13.27
N GLU A 98 -17.88 1.01 11.98
CA GLU A 98 -18.35 0.14 10.89
C GLU A 98 -17.70 -1.25 10.92
N ILE A 99 -16.39 -1.34 11.24
CA ILE A 99 -15.73 -2.64 11.47
C ILE A 99 -16.49 -3.44 12.53
N ARG A 100 -16.85 -2.81 13.66
CA ARG A 100 -17.62 -3.46 14.73
C ARG A 100 -18.97 -3.94 14.20
N ASP A 101 -19.65 -3.13 13.40
CA ASP A 101 -21.02 -3.43 12.95
C ASP A 101 -21.02 -4.64 11.99
N VAL A 102 -20.01 -4.81 11.15
CA VAL A 102 -19.85 -6.02 10.33
C VAL A 102 -19.65 -7.26 11.21
N PHE A 103 -18.87 -7.17 12.30
CA PHE A 103 -18.68 -8.30 13.22
C PHE A 103 -19.97 -8.65 14.00
N LEU A 104 -20.73 -7.66 14.43
CA LEU A 104 -21.93 -7.88 15.24
C LEU A 104 -23.15 -8.26 14.41
N LYS A 105 -23.21 -7.83 13.14
CA LYS A 105 -24.37 -8.00 12.28
C LYS A 105 -23.97 -8.45 10.86
N PRO A 106 -23.22 -9.56 10.71
CA PRO A 106 -22.72 -9.99 9.39
C PRO A 106 -23.85 -10.26 8.38
N ASN A 107 -25.05 -10.61 8.85
CA ASN A 107 -26.21 -10.88 8.00
C ASN A 107 -26.85 -9.62 7.40
N ASP A 108 -26.48 -8.42 7.84
CA ASP A 108 -26.96 -7.16 7.27
C ASP A 108 -26.20 -6.78 5.98
N PHE A 109 -25.16 -7.56 5.60
CA PHE A 109 -24.31 -7.32 4.45
C PHE A 109 -24.41 -8.46 3.42
N ASP A 110 -24.47 -8.12 2.14
CA ASP A 110 -24.50 -9.09 1.05
C ASP A 110 -23.20 -9.92 0.98
N ASP A 111 -22.06 -9.28 1.24
CA ASP A 111 -20.74 -9.89 1.36
C ASP A 111 -20.01 -9.34 2.60
N PRO A 112 -20.15 -10.00 3.75
CA PRO A 112 -19.52 -9.55 5.00
C PRO A 112 -17.99 -9.50 4.95
N GLU A 113 -17.34 -10.36 4.14
CA GLU A 113 -15.88 -10.35 3.99
C GLU A 113 -15.42 -9.10 3.23
N LEU A 114 -16.12 -8.75 2.16
CA LEU A 114 -15.84 -7.53 1.40
C LEU A 114 -16.13 -6.29 2.23
N ALA A 115 -17.28 -6.26 2.93
CA ALA A 115 -17.65 -5.15 3.82
C ALA A 115 -16.62 -4.92 4.93
N LEU A 116 -16.08 -6.00 5.51
CA LEU A 116 -15.03 -5.89 6.53
C LEU A 116 -13.71 -5.32 5.96
N LYS A 117 -13.33 -5.75 4.75
CA LYS A 117 -12.14 -5.23 4.07
C LYS A 117 -12.29 -3.74 3.75
N ASP A 118 -13.47 -3.32 3.32
CA ASP A 118 -13.82 -1.94 3.01
C ASP A 118 -13.74 -1.08 4.27
N ALA A 119 -14.44 -1.43 5.34
CA ALA A 119 -14.43 -0.72 6.61
C ALA A 119 -13.01 -0.60 7.24
N ILE A 120 -12.18 -1.64 7.12
CA ILE A 120 -10.76 -1.57 7.52
C ILE A 120 -10.01 -0.57 6.63
N GLY A 121 -10.24 -0.62 5.32
CA GLY A 121 -9.65 0.30 4.35
C GLY A 121 -10.00 1.75 4.67
N ASP A 122 -11.26 2.05 4.90
CA ASP A 122 -11.76 3.39 5.20
C ASP A 122 -11.22 3.93 6.53
N SER A 123 -11.09 3.06 7.55
CA SER A 123 -10.40 3.41 8.79
C SER A 123 -8.94 3.83 8.55
N ILE A 124 -8.23 3.17 7.62
CA ILE A 124 -6.85 3.53 7.27
C ILE A 124 -6.83 4.84 6.47
N VAL A 125 -7.74 5.02 5.52
CA VAL A 125 -7.86 6.25 4.72
C VAL A 125 -8.10 7.46 5.61
N THR A 126 -9.04 7.40 6.56
CA THR A 126 -9.32 8.51 7.49
C THR A 126 -8.14 8.80 8.41
N LEU A 127 -7.36 7.78 8.84
CA LEU A 127 -6.12 7.99 9.59
C LEU A 127 -5.03 8.66 8.74
N VAL A 128 -4.90 8.32 7.45
CA VAL A 128 -3.98 8.99 6.53
C VAL A 128 -4.35 10.46 6.35
N VAL A 129 -5.64 10.77 6.17
CA VAL A 129 -6.15 12.14 6.06
C VAL A 129 -5.91 12.91 7.36
N LEU A 130 -6.14 12.29 8.52
CA LEU A 130 -5.85 12.91 9.82
C LEU A 130 -4.35 13.25 9.96
N CYS A 131 -3.46 12.34 9.57
CA CYS A 131 -2.02 12.60 9.54
C CYS A 131 -1.69 13.79 8.62
N LEU A 132 -2.27 13.83 7.41
CA LEU A 132 -2.09 14.93 6.47
C LEU A 132 -2.49 16.28 7.08
N GLN A 133 -3.66 16.36 7.75
CA GLN A 133 -4.15 17.58 8.39
C GLN A 133 -3.26 18.03 9.57
N LEU A 134 -2.63 17.07 10.27
CA LEU A 134 -1.70 17.35 11.36
C LEU A 134 -0.26 17.64 10.90
N GLY A 135 0.02 17.47 9.61
CA GLY A 135 1.38 17.57 9.05
C GLY A 135 2.31 16.44 9.48
N TYR A 136 1.76 15.26 9.77
CA TYR A 136 2.50 14.08 10.16
C TYR A 136 2.70 13.13 8.98
N ASP A 137 3.86 12.47 8.97
CA ASP A 137 4.14 11.38 8.04
C ASP A 137 3.60 10.04 8.61
N VAL A 138 2.78 9.34 7.81
CA VAL A 138 2.13 8.09 8.22
C VAL A 138 3.17 7.00 8.49
N GLU A 139 4.22 6.91 7.65
CA GLU A 139 5.27 5.89 7.80
C GLU A 139 6.09 6.17 9.06
N GLU A 140 6.34 7.44 9.39
CA GLU A 140 6.98 7.83 10.63
C GLU A 140 6.14 7.43 11.84
N CYS A 141 4.84 7.70 11.83
CA CYS A 141 3.91 7.28 12.88
C CYS A 141 3.95 5.75 13.09
N LEU A 142 3.88 4.98 12.01
CA LEU A 142 3.97 3.52 12.05
C LEU A 142 5.32 3.05 12.58
N LYS A 143 6.42 3.69 12.19
CA LYS A 143 7.77 3.37 12.64
C LYS A 143 7.94 3.61 14.14
N ILE A 144 7.40 4.71 14.66
CA ILE A 144 7.38 5.00 16.10
C ILE A 144 6.60 3.92 16.84
N ALA A 145 5.38 3.59 16.38
CA ALA A 145 4.55 2.56 16.99
C ALA A 145 5.23 1.20 16.97
N TYR A 146 5.81 0.79 15.83
CA TYR A 146 6.55 -0.47 15.70
C TYR A 146 7.74 -0.53 16.65
N ASN A 147 8.54 0.54 16.75
CA ASN A 147 9.67 0.58 17.67
C ASN A 147 9.24 0.43 19.14
N ASN A 148 8.05 0.89 19.48
CA ASN A 148 7.48 0.72 20.81
C ASN A 148 7.00 -0.70 21.12
N ILE A 149 6.72 -1.51 20.09
CA ILE A 149 6.16 -2.87 20.27
C ILE A 149 7.14 -4.00 19.97
N LYS A 150 8.14 -3.79 19.09
CA LYS A 150 9.02 -4.84 18.55
C LYS A 150 9.74 -5.69 19.61
N ASP A 151 10.07 -5.08 20.74
CA ASP A 151 10.80 -5.74 21.81
C ASP A 151 9.90 -6.13 23.01
N ARG A 152 8.57 -5.99 22.86
CA ARG A 152 7.61 -6.35 23.91
C ARG A 152 7.62 -7.86 24.13
N LYS A 153 7.82 -8.26 25.38
CA LYS A 153 7.65 -9.64 25.82
C LYS A 153 6.23 -9.84 26.36
N GLY A 154 5.65 -11.00 26.07
CA GLY A 154 4.31 -11.34 26.52
C GLY A 154 3.93 -12.75 26.09
N ILE A 155 2.80 -13.22 26.58
CA ILE A 155 2.20 -14.51 26.25
C ILE A 155 0.75 -14.31 25.83
N MET A 156 0.23 -15.22 25.03
CA MET A 156 -1.20 -15.27 24.68
C MET A 156 -1.98 -15.96 25.81
N ILE A 157 -2.99 -15.29 26.33
CA ILE A 157 -3.95 -15.83 27.31
C ILE A 157 -5.34 -15.49 26.78
N ASP A 158 -6.17 -16.50 26.55
CA ASP A 158 -7.55 -16.35 26.04
C ASP A 158 -7.62 -15.37 24.84
N ASP A 159 -6.80 -15.64 23.80
CA ASP A 159 -6.64 -14.86 22.59
C ASP A 159 -6.18 -13.38 22.79
N ASN A 160 -5.78 -13.00 23.99
CA ASN A 160 -5.24 -11.69 24.30
C ASN A 160 -3.72 -11.74 24.58
N PHE A 161 -2.98 -10.80 23.98
CA PHE A 161 -1.56 -10.64 24.28
C PHE A 161 -1.37 -9.92 25.62
N VAL A 162 -0.91 -10.67 26.63
CA VAL A 162 -0.62 -10.15 27.98
C VAL A 162 0.87 -9.89 28.13
N LYS A 163 1.24 -8.65 28.42
CA LYS A 163 2.65 -8.27 28.65
C LYS A 163 3.19 -8.97 29.89
N THR A 164 4.37 -9.59 29.75
CA THR A 164 5.17 -10.05 30.90
C THR A 164 6.17 -8.95 31.28
N ARG A 165 6.40 -8.79 32.58
CA ARG A 165 7.38 -7.83 33.11
C ARG A 165 8.79 -8.30 32.85
#